data_b84691bba7a0cbe42c2a88bf24f29333
#
_entry.id   b84691bba7a0cbe42c2a88bf24f29333
#
_cell.length_a   1.000
_cell.length_b   1.000
_cell.length_c   1.000
_cell.angle_alpha   90.00
_cell.angle_beta   90.00
_cell.angle_gamma   90.00
#
_symmetry.space_group_name_H-M   'P 1'
#
loop_
_entity.id
_entity.type
_entity.pdbx_description
1 polymer ?
#
loop_
_entity_poly.entity_id
_entity_poly.type
_entity_poly.pdbx_seq_one_letter_code
_entity_poly.pdbx_strand_id
1 'polypeptide(L)'
;MKLLSFTRNIASNAIRSRLDVIKVILQASDYLIDKQYSVCHNIEKIDNNQPFLYVDKMSRLFIPEKTAGEILKIYSIVFPFSYNADQHVLSFNQININNSLNSCMKTVINVFDGVLPETMEKILDRCWDVCNDNDLSYQQDDLVAVFTELLTFDIGYVRYDYDKEHQNGDMHPTYHLDINYSNQSTYKIGLIQPIDTLRLEAILDTKQECWFLKAN
;
A
#
# COMPACT_ATOMS: atom_id res chain seq x y z
N MET A 1 3.05 19.57 -5.39
CA MET A 1 3.37 18.20 -4.90
C MET A 1 2.86 18.10 -3.49
N LYS A 2 1.97 17.15 -3.21
CA LYS A 2 1.46 16.93 -1.86
C LYS A 2 1.89 15.54 -1.40
N LEU A 3 2.61 15.51 -0.29
CA LEU A 3 3.04 14.33 0.43
C LEU A 3 2.32 14.32 1.76
N LEU A 4 1.75 13.20 2.14
CA LEU A 4 1.06 13.02 3.41
C LEU A 4 1.86 12.05 4.25
N SER A 5 2.54 12.55 5.27
CA SER A 5 3.27 11.72 6.23
C SER A 5 2.32 11.33 7.35
N PHE A 6 2.12 10.04 7.55
CA PHE A 6 1.24 9.53 8.59
C PHE A 6 1.88 9.67 9.97
N THR A 7 1.07 9.98 10.98
CA THR A 7 1.54 10.14 12.37
C THR A 7 1.69 8.82 13.11
N ARG A 8 1.26 7.72 12.50
CA ARG A 8 1.30 6.38 13.06
C ARG A 8 1.87 5.39 12.05
N ASN A 9 2.51 4.36 12.55
CA ASN A 9 2.96 3.26 11.72
C ASN A 9 1.77 2.49 11.15
N ILE A 10 1.85 2.15 9.88
CA ILE A 10 0.98 1.15 9.27
C ILE A 10 1.54 -0.20 9.68
N ALA A 11 0.73 -1.05 10.30
CA ALA A 11 1.17 -2.37 10.71
C ALA A 11 1.54 -3.19 9.46
N SER A 12 2.83 -3.37 9.24
CA SER A 12 3.33 -4.22 8.17
C SER A 12 3.58 -5.63 8.73
N ASN A 13 2.54 -6.46 8.79
CA ASN A 13 2.79 -7.88 8.67
C ASN A 13 3.35 -8.13 7.26
N ALA A 14 4.22 -9.13 7.10
CA ALA A 14 4.78 -9.44 5.80
C ALA A 14 3.66 -9.53 4.74
N ILE A 15 3.69 -8.64 3.74
CA ILE A 15 2.71 -8.63 2.65
C ILE A 15 3.00 -9.85 1.76
N ARG A 16 2.11 -10.85 1.77
CA ARG A 16 2.24 -12.10 1.02
C ARG A 16 1.05 -12.42 0.12
N SER A 17 -0.04 -11.68 0.31
CA SER A 17 -1.28 -11.89 -0.41
C SER A 17 -1.92 -10.56 -0.80
N ARG A 18 -2.89 -10.61 -1.72
CA ARG A 18 -3.70 -9.44 -2.05
C ARG A 18 -4.48 -8.93 -0.84
N LEU A 19 -4.96 -9.82 0.03
CA LEU A 19 -5.66 -9.41 1.25
C LEU A 19 -4.76 -8.61 2.20
N ASP A 20 -3.48 -8.95 2.30
CA ASP A 20 -2.54 -8.15 3.11
C ASP A 20 -2.37 -6.74 2.53
N VAL A 21 -2.27 -6.62 1.20
CA VAL A 21 -2.23 -5.32 0.52
C VAL A 21 -3.49 -4.51 0.82
N ILE A 22 -4.67 -5.13 0.70
CA ILE A 22 -5.95 -4.46 0.96
C ILE A 22 -6.03 -4.00 2.43
N LYS A 23 -5.60 -4.82 3.40
CA LYS A 23 -5.54 -4.43 4.83
C LYS A 23 -4.70 -3.18 5.03
N VAL A 24 -3.54 -3.11 4.38
CA VAL A 24 -2.65 -1.94 4.43
C VAL A 24 -3.32 -0.70 3.84
N ILE A 25 -3.98 -0.82 2.68
CA ILE A 25 -4.70 0.28 2.04
C ILE A 25 -5.83 0.79 2.92
N LEU A 26 -6.63 -0.11 3.51
CA LEU A 26 -7.74 0.28 4.39
C LEU A 26 -7.26 0.93 5.69
N GLN A 27 -6.10 0.52 6.21
CA GLN A 27 -5.48 1.19 7.35
C GLN A 27 -4.97 2.59 6.98
N ALA A 28 -4.35 2.76 5.82
CA ALA A 28 -3.96 4.07 5.31
C ALA A 28 -5.19 4.97 5.08
N SER A 29 -6.29 4.38 4.61
CA SER A 29 -7.57 5.07 4.44
C SER A 29 -8.13 5.61 5.75
N ASP A 30 -8.07 4.83 6.86
CA ASP A 30 -8.45 5.35 8.19
C ASP A 30 -7.66 6.61 8.54
N TYR A 31 -6.34 6.57 8.36
CA TYR A 31 -5.50 7.71 8.72
C TYR A 31 -5.80 8.95 7.88
N LEU A 32 -6.21 8.78 6.61
CA LEU A 32 -6.65 9.89 5.76
C LEU A 32 -8.01 10.44 6.22
N ILE A 33 -8.96 9.57 6.48
CA ILE A 33 -10.32 9.93 6.92
C ILE A 33 -10.26 10.63 8.29
N ASP A 34 -9.47 10.10 9.22
CA ASP A 34 -9.31 10.63 10.58
C ASP A 34 -8.31 11.79 10.66
N LYS A 35 -7.75 12.23 9.53
CA LYS A 35 -6.78 13.34 9.44
C LYS A 35 -5.51 13.11 10.28
N GLN A 36 -5.08 11.86 10.38
CA GLN A 36 -3.89 11.46 11.14
C GLN A 36 -2.62 11.52 10.28
N TYR A 37 -2.37 12.67 9.67
CA TYR A 37 -1.21 12.92 8.82
C TYR A 37 -0.76 14.38 8.89
N SER A 38 0.47 14.62 8.44
CA SER A 38 1.02 15.96 8.21
C SER A 38 1.24 16.16 6.71
N VAL A 39 0.88 17.34 6.19
CA VAL A 39 1.17 17.71 4.80
C VAL A 39 2.62 18.17 4.69
N CYS A 40 3.36 17.54 3.79
CA CYS A 40 4.73 17.89 3.49
C CYS A 40 4.86 18.30 2.01
N HIS A 41 5.53 19.41 1.74
CA HIS A 41 5.74 19.90 0.37
C HIS A 41 7.13 19.56 -0.18
N ASN A 42 8.02 19.08 0.67
CA ASN A 42 9.37 18.66 0.30
C ASN A 42 9.64 17.26 0.91
N ILE A 43 9.98 16.30 0.04
CA ILE A 43 10.25 14.93 0.44
C ILE A 43 11.47 14.83 1.38
N GLU A 44 12.48 15.68 1.24
CA GLU A 44 13.64 15.72 2.12
C GLU A 44 13.32 16.03 3.59
N LYS A 45 12.12 16.60 3.84
CA LYS A 45 11.61 16.92 5.18
C LYS A 45 10.71 15.84 5.76
N ILE A 46 10.45 14.77 5.03
CA ILE A 46 9.69 13.64 5.55
C ILE A 46 10.59 12.89 6.56
N ASP A 47 9.99 12.54 7.68
CA ASP A 47 10.61 11.56 8.55
C ASP A 47 10.64 10.20 7.82
N ASN A 48 11.83 9.80 7.37
CA ASN A 48 12.07 8.53 6.68
C ASN A 48 11.67 7.28 7.51
N ASN A 49 11.23 7.49 8.75
CA ASN A 49 10.78 6.45 9.67
C ASN A 49 9.26 6.25 9.66
N GLN A 50 8.53 7.19 9.07
CA GLN A 50 7.06 7.17 9.04
C GLN A 50 6.55 6.77 7.66
N PRO A 51 5.44 6.02 7.60
CA PRO A 51 4.76 5.79 6.33
C PRO A 51 4.29 7.12 5.72
N PHE A 52 4.32 7.21 4.41
CA PHE A 52 3.80 8.37 3.71
C PHE A 52 3.12 8.01 2.39
N LEU A 53 2.18 8.86 1.97
CA LEU A 53 1.46 8.76 0.71
C LEU A 53 1.84 9.91 -0.22
N TYR A 54 2.22 9.56 -1.42
CA TYR A 54 2.43 10.47 -2.53
C TYR A 54 1.12 10.67 -3.28
N VAL A 55 0.44 11.81 -3.13
CA VAL A 55 -0.93 12.01 -3.65
C VAL A 55 -0.94 12.43 -5.12
N ASP A 56 -0.09 13.40 -5.50
CA ASP A 56 -0.27 14.11 -6.79
C ASP A 56 0.45 13.49 -7.99
N LYS A 57 1.50 12.70 -7.77
CA LYS A 57 2.36 12.21 -8.86
C LYS A 57 2.18 10.74 -9.16
N MET A 58 2.20 9.91 -8.14
CA MET A 58 2.27 8.47 -8.27
C MET A 58 1.08 7.77 -7.62
N SER A 59 0.30 8.43 -6.76
CA SER A 59 -0.67 7.80 -5.87
C SER A 59 -0.09 6.53 -5.24
N ARG A 60 1.00 6.68 -4.49
CA ARG A 60 1.81 5.55 -4.02
C ARG A 60 2.12 5.69 -2.53
N LEU A 61 1.90 4.60 -1.82
CA LEU A 61 2.18 4.46 -0.39
C LEU A 61 3.59 3.89 -0.20
N PHE A 62 4.35 4.47 0.71
CA PHE A 62 5.66 4.00 1.14
C PHE A 62 5.61 3.68 2.63
N ILE A 63 6.09 2.50 3.01
CA ILE A 63 6.04 2.00 4.38
C ILE A 63 7.43 1.51 4.76
N PRO A 64 8.25 2.34 5.44
CA PRO A 64 9.54 1.92 5.96
C PRO A 64 9.34 1.04 7.20
N GLU A 65 10.07 -0.06 7.26
CA GLU A 65 10.17 -0.94 8.43
C GLU A 65 11.59 -0.89 8.96
N LYS A 66 11.73 -0.64 10.26
CA LYS A 66 13.02 -0.49 10.92
C LYS A 66 13.17 -1.40 12.13
N THR A 67 14.38 -1.80 12.39
CA THR A 67 14.78 -2.45 13.64
C THR A 67 16.09 -1.81 14.12
N ALA A 68 16.13 -1.43 15.40
CA ALA A 68 17.32 -0.84 16.04
C ALA A 68 17.92 0.39 15.32
N GLY A 69 17.07 1.17 14.61
CA GLY A 69 17.48 2.39 13.92
C GLY A 69 17.91 2.20 12.46
N GLU A 70 18.04 0.97 11.99
CA GLU A 70 18.34 0.67 10.58
C GLU A 70 17.06 0.38 9.80
N ILE A 71 16.99 0.85 8.54
CA ILE A 71 15.92 0.49 7.61
C ILE A 71 16.20 -0.92 7.12
N LEU A 72 15.32 -1.85 7.49
CA LEU A 72 15.40 -3.24 7.03
C LEU A 72 14.60 -3.46 5.75
N LYS A 73 13.45 -2.79 5.63
CA LYS A 73 12.58 -2.93 4.47
C LYS A 73 11.88 -1.62 4.18
N ILE A 74 11.55 -1.41 2.92
CA ILE A 74 10.65 -0.33 2.50
C ILE A 74 9.67 -0.94 1.52
N TYR A 75 8.41 -1.07 1.93
CA TYR A 75 7.33 -1.49 1.04
C TYR A 75 6.83 -0.29 0.25
N SER A 76 6.56 -0.49 -1.02
CA SER A 76 5.90 0.50 -1.86
C SER A 76 4.81 -0.16 -2.69
N ILE A 77 3.59 0.40 -2.61
CA ILE A 77 2.40 -0.08 -3.31
C ILE A 77 1.63 1.10 -3.89
N VAL A 78 0.92 0.88 -5.00
CA VAL A 78 -0.03 1.85 -5.53
C VAL A 78 -1.18 2.02 -4.54
N PHE A 79 -1.61 3.26 -4.33
CA PHE A 79 -2.79 3.57 -3.55
C PHE A 79 -3.94 3.87 -4.52
N PRO A 80 -4.99 3.03 -4.58
CA PRO A 80 -5.97 3.05 -5.67
C PRO A 80 -6.99 4.17 -5.56
N PHE A 81 -7.05 4.88 -4.42
CA PHE A 81 -8.04 5.91 -4.15
C PHE A 81 -7.48 7.31 -4.39
N SER A 82 -8.35 8.23 -4.77
CA SER A 82 -8.04 9.65 -4.86
C SER A 82 -8.26 10.33 -3.51
N TYR A 83 -7.32 11.18 -3.11
CA TYR A 83 -7.46 11.96 -1.88
C TYR A 83 -7.34 13.45 -2.15
N ASN A 84 -8.40 14.21 -1.85
CA ASN A 84 -8.37 15.66 -1.87
C ASN A 84 -7.99 16.18 -0.48
N ALA A 85 -6.73 16.60 -0.32
CA ALA A 85 -6.20 17.05 0.96
C ALA A 85 -6.79 18.41 1.42
N ASP A 86 -7.31 19.24 0.52
CA ASP A 86 -7.90 20.53 0.85
C ASP A 86 -9.32 20.37 1.39
N GLN A 87 -10.06 19.40 0.86
CA GLN A 87 -11.42 19.06 1.29
C GLN A 87 -11.47 17.91 2.31
N HIS A 88 -10.34 17.23 2.51
CA HIS A 88 -10.23 16.01 3.32
C HIS A 88 -11.19 14.89 2.86
N VAL A 89 -11.30 14.71 1.56
CA VAL A 89 -12.19 13.71 0.95
C VAL A 89 -11.37 12.60 0.32
N LEU A 90 -11.60 11.38 0.76
CA LEU A 90 -11.12 10.16 0.13
C LEU A 90 -12.21 9.62 -0.79
N SER A 91 -11.87 9.29 -2.04
CA SER A 91 -12.86 8.84 -3.01
C SER A 91 -12.31 7.81 -4.00
N PHE A 92 -13.21 6.98 -4.50
CA PHE A 92 -13.00 6.15 -5.67
C PHE A 92 -14.06 6.55 -6.74
N ASN A 93 -13.62 7.07 -7.86
CA ASN A 93 -14.49 7.71 -8.84
C ASN A 93 -15.34 8.82 -8.17
N GLN A 94 -16.66 8.62 -8.09
CA GLN A 94 -17.60 9.54 -7.42
C GLN A 94 -18.04 9.04 -6.04
N ILE A 95 -17.57 7.87 -5.63
CA ILE A 95 -17.92 7.26 -4.35
C ILE A 95 -17.05 7.87 -3.26
N ASN A 96 -17.67 8.44 -2.23
CA ASN A 96 -16.97 8.94 -1.06
C ASN A 96 -16.67 7.77 -0.09
N ILE A 97 -15.39 7.53 0.17
CA ILE A 97 -14.94 6.51 1.12
C ILE A 97 -14.89 7.12 2.52
N ASN A 98 -15.96 6.94 3.26
CA ASN A 98 -16.10 7.38 4.64
C ASN A 98 -15.78 6.26 5.64
N ASN A 99 -15.84 6.57 6.95
CA ASN A 99 -15.59 5.60 8.02
C ASN A 99 -16.51 4.38 7.95
N SER A 100 -17.79 4.55 7.62
CA SER A 100 -18.75 3.45 7.53
C SER A 100 -18.36 2.49 6.40
N LEU A 101 -18.13 3.00 5.20
CA LEU A 101 -17.75 2.19 4.05
C LEU A 101 -16.39 1.50 4.27
N ASN A 102 -15.40 2.22 4.84
CA ASN A 102 -14.09 1.65 5.16
C ASN A 102 -14.20 0.53 6.22
N SER A 103 -15.05 0.70 7.22
CA SER A 103 -15.32 -0.32 8.24
C SER A 103 -16.00 -1.56 7.65
N CYS A 104 -16.97 -1.40 6.75
CA CYS A 104 -17.61 -2.52 6.04
C CYS A 104 -16.59 -3.31 5.22
N MET A 105 -15.72 -2.64 4.46
CA MET A 105 -14.65 -3.31 3.71
C MET A 105 -13.74 -4.15 4.61
N LYS A 106 -13.35 -3.64 5.78
CA LYS A 106 -12.56 -4.38 6.78
C LYS A 106 -13.32 -5.59 7.32
N THR A 107 -14.62 -5.45 7.58
CA THR A 107 -15.46 -6.55 8.04
C THR A 107 -15.53 -7.65 6.99
N VAL A 108 -15.74 -7.31 5.72
CA VAL A 108 -15.71 -8.27 4.59
C VAL A 108 -14.39 -9.05 4.56
N ILE A 109 -13.26 -8.34 4.66
CA ILE A 109 -11.93 -8.97 4.61
C ILE A 109 -11.68 -9.90 5.80
N ASN A 110 -12.08 -9.48 7.00
CA ASN A 110 -11.85 -10.26 8.21
C ASN A 110 -12.59 -11.60 8.20
N VAL A 111 -13.73 -11.65 7.51
CA VAL A 111 -14.49 -12.91 7.36
C VAL A 111 -13.76 -13.92 6.46
N PHE A 112 -12.95 -13.47 5.52
CA PHE A 112 -12.22 -14.36 4.62
C PHE A 112 -11.02 -15.07 5.28
N ASP A 113 -10.71 -14.74 6.54
CA ASP A 113 -9.66 -15.40 7.35
C ASP A 113 -8.33 -15.62 6.56
N GLY A 114 -7.94 -14.64 5.78
CA GLY A 114 -6.71 -14.65 4.99
C GLY A 114 -6.80 -15.36 3.64
N VAL A 115 -7.93 -15.96 3.27
CA VAL A 115 -8.13 -16.64 1.99
C VAL A 115 -9.33 -16.05 1.26
N LEU A 116 -9.10 -15.55 0.03
CA LEU A 116 -10.21 -15.07 -0.81
C LEU A 116 -11.11 -16.25 -1.21
N PRO A 117 -12.44 -16.05 -1.24
CA PRO A 117 -13.36 -17.04 -1.78
C PRO A 117 -13.04 -17.39 -3.24
N GLU A 118 -13.38 -18.60 -3.63
CA GLU A 118 -13.11 -19.13 -4.97
C GLU A 118 -13.93 -18.43 -6.08
N THR A 119 -15.04 -17.78 -5.71
CA THR A 119 -15.95 -17.13 -6.68
C THR A 119 -16.27 -15.71 -6.28
N MET A 120 -16.43 -14.85 -7.28
CA MET A 120 -16.87 -13.46 -7.08
C MET A 120 -18.27 -13.41 -6.42
N GLU A 121 -19.16 -14.34 -6.74
CA GLU A 121 -20.50 -14.43 -6.15
C GLU A 121 -20.44 -14.49 -4.63
N LYS A 122 -19.63 -15.37 -4.05
CA LYS A 122 -19.44 -15.44 -2.59
C LYS A 122 -18.90 -14.15 -1.98
N ILE A 123 -18.10 -13.41 -2.74
CA ILE A 123 -17.58 -12.09 -2.31
C ILE A 123 -18.72 -11.08 -2.30
N LEU A 124 -19.55 -11.03 -3.34
CA LEU A 124 -20.69 -10.14 -3.45
C LEU A 124 -21.74 -10.42 -2.38
N ASP A 125 -22.10 -11.70 -2.17
CA ASP A 125 -23.02 -12.10 -1.11
C ASP A 125 -22.51 -11.58 0.25
N ARG A 126 -21.23 -11.70 0.50
CA ARG A 126 -20.65 -11.22 1.75
C ARG A 126 -20.66 -9.70 1.89
N CYS A 127 -20.44 -8.96 0.81
CA CYS A 127 -20.60 -7.51 0.83
C CYS A 127 -22.04 -7.12 1.18
N TRP A 128 -23.01 -7.82 0.62
CA TRP A 128 -24.44 -7.57 0.90
C TRP A 128 -24.81 -7.90 2.34
N ASP A 129 -24.37 -9.06 2.86
CA ASP A 129 -24.57 -9.44 4.26
C ASP A 129 -24.03 -8.36 5.21
N VAL A 130 -22.79 -7.92 4.99
CA VAL A 130 -22.16 -6.90 5.84
C VAL A 130 -22.92 -5.57 5.77
N CYS A 131 -23.40 -5.15 4.61
CA CYS A 131 -24.21 -3.94 4.49
C CYS A 131 -25.56 -4.08 5.23
N ASN A 132 -26.22 -5.23 5.11
CA ASN A 132 -27.49 -5.47 5.78
C ASN A 132 -27.33 -5.52 7.30
N ASP A 133 -26.29 -6.19 7.79
CA ASP A 133 -26.00 -6.30 9.23
C ASP A 133 -25.65 -4.94 9.88
N ASN A 134 -25.23 -3.95 9.08
CA ASN A 134 -24.86 -2.63 9.56
C ASN A 134 -25.86 -1.52 9.16
N ASP A 135 -27.06 -1.87 8.69
CA ASP A 135 -28.07 -0.92 8.21
C ASP A 135 -27.60 0.04 7.09
N LEU A 136 -26.65 -0.42 6.27
CA LEU A 136 -26.03 0.33 5.17
C LEU A 136 -26.46 -0.17 3.79
N SER A 137 -27.68 -0.70 3.68
CA SER A 137 -28.22 -1.25 2.42
C SER A 137 -28.17 -0.25 1.25
N TYR A 138 -28.24 1.05 1.52
CA TYR A 138 -28.12 2.12 0.52
C TYR A 138 -26.67 2.29 -0.02
N GLN A 139 -25.67 1.66 0.56
CA GLN A 139 -24.27 1.69 0.15
C GLN A 139 -23.78 0.35 -0.44
N GLN A 140 -24.66 -0.60 -0.71
CA GLN A 140 -24.27 -1.91 -1.21
C GLN A 140 -23.51 -1.84 -2.54
N ASP A 141 -24.01 -1.08 -3.49
CA ASP A 141 -23.38 -0.92 -4.81
C ASP A 141 -22.03 -0.22 -4.68
N ASP A 142 -21.92 0.78 -3.82
CA ASP A 142 -20.67 1.49 -3.53
C ASP A 142 -19.64 0.54 -2.92
N LEU A 143 -20.04 -0.27 -1.93
CA LEU A 143 -19.15 -1.26 -1.30
C LEU A 143 -18.65 -2.27 -2.33
N VAL A 144 -19.54 -2.82 -3.15
CA VAL A 144 -19.19 -3.77 -4.20
C VAL A 144 -18.22 -3.15 -5.21
N ALA A 145 -18.49 -1.93 -5.68
CA ALA A 145 -17.64 -1.24 -6.65
C ALA A 145 -16.24 -0.99 -6.09
N VAL A 146 -16.13 -0.43 -4.88
CA VAL A 146 -14.83 -0.14 -4.25
C VAL A 146 -14.08 -1.43 -3.90
N PHE A 147 -14.78 -2.46 -3.41
CA PHE A 147 -14.16 -3.74 -3.08
C PHE A 147 -13.66 -4.47 -4.32
N THR A 148 -14.41 -4.41 -5.44
CA THR A 148 -13.98 -4.97 -6.73
C THR A 148 -12.70 -4.28 -7.22
N GLU A 149 -12.59 -2.96 -7.09
CA GLU A 149 -11.36 -2.23 -7.40
C GLU A 149 -10.19 -2.75 -6.56
N LEU A 150 -10.38 -2.88 -5.24
CA LEU A 150 -9.34 -3.41 -4.35
C LEU A 150 -8.87 -4.82 -4.71
N LEU A 151 -9.76 -5.62 -5.31
CA LEU A 151 -9.42 -6.96 -5.79
C LEU A 151 -8.69 -6.97 -7.14
N THR A 152 -8.83 -5.93 -7.96
CA THR A 152 -8.41 -5.96 -9.38
C THR A 152 -7.35 -4.93 -9.74
N PHE A 153 -7.18 -3.83 -8.98
CA PHE A 153 -6.20 -2.79 -9.31
C PHE A 153 -4.77 -3.33 -9.41
N ASP A 154 -3.95 -2.65 -10.19
CA ASP A 154 -2.52 -2.96 -10.28
C ASP A 154 -1.80 -2.48 -9.02
N ILE A 155 -1.31 -3.43 -8.23
CA ILE A 155 -0.65 -3.15 -6.95
C ILE A 155 0.70 -2.44 -7.16
N GLY A 156 1.39 -2.73 -8.25
CA GLY A 156 2.71 -2.17 -8.53
C GLY A 156 3.69 -2.35 -7.37
N TYR A 157 3.69 -3.52 -6.73
CA TYR A 157 4.49 -3.79 -5.53
C TYR A 157 5.97 -3.80 -5.81
N VAL A 158 6.71 -3.03 -5.03
CA VAL A 158 8.16 -3.07 -4.95
C VAL A 158 8.56 -3.00 -3.48
N ARG A 159 9.51 -3.87 -3.07
CA ARG A 159 10.06 -3.85 -1.72
C ARG A 159 11.58 -3.78 -1.76
N TYR A 160 12.15 -2.84 -1.06
CA TYR A 160 13.57 -2.86 -0.73
C TYR A 160 13.79 -3.71 0.51
N ASP A 161 14.81 -4.58 0.48
CA ASP A 161 15.25 -5.39 1.60
C ASP A 161 16.73 -5.17 1.89
N TYR A 162 17.05 -4.98 3.17
CA TYR A 162 18.35 -5.21 3.75
C TYR A 162 18.32 -6.54 4.50
N ASP A 163 18.82 -7.60 3.89
CA ASP A 163 18.78 -8.97 4.42
C ASP A 163 20.19 -9.54 4.54
N LYS A 164 20.81 -9.29 5.69
CA LYS A 164 22.14 -9.78 6.01
C LYS A 164 22.11 -11.24 6.46
N GLU A 165 21.01 -11.69 7.05
CA GLU A 165 20.90 -13.02 7.64
C GLU A 165 20.80 -14.12 6.58
N HIS A 166 20.09 -13.85 5.48
CA HIS A 166 19.88 -14.81 4.39
C HIS A 166 20.76 -14.54 3.17
N GLN A 167 21.79 -13.71 3.33
CA GLN A 167 22.72 -13.41 2.24
C GLN A 167 23.33 -14.70 1.67
N ASN A 168 23.31 -14.83 0.33
CA ASN A 168 23.90 -15.94 -0.42
C ASN A 168 24.49 -15.44 -1.75
N GLY A 169 25.57 -14.64 -1.66
CA GLY A 169 26.26 -14.09 -2.83
C GLY A 169 25.30 -13.40 -3.81
N ASP A 170 25.47 -13.69 -5.09
CA ASP A 170 24.65 -13.12 -6.16
C ASP A 170 23.22 -13.72 -6.23
N MET A 171 23.00 -14.87 -5.62
CA MET A 171 21.67 -15.50 -5.58
C MET A 171 20.71 -14.81 -4.61
N HIS A 172 21.25 -14.23 -3.53
CA HIS A 172 20.51 -13.46 -2.55
C HIS A 172 21.39 -12.33 -2.00
N PRO A 173 21.48 -11.20 -2.74
CA PRO A 173 22.27 -10.06 -2.32
C PRO A 173 21.79 -9.45 -1.00
N THR A 174 22.71 -8.92 -0.19
CA THR A 174 22.40 -8.24 1.07
C THR A 174 21.39 -7.10 0.88
N TYR A 175 21.52 -6.35 -0.21
CA TYR A 175 20.61 -5.27 -0.60
C TYR A 175 19.95 -5.65 -1.91
N HIS A 176 18.63 -5.64 -1.94
CA HIS A 176 17.91 -5.98 -3.16
C HIS A 176 16.50 -5.36 -3.19
N LEU A 177 15.96 -5.31 -4.39
CA LEU A 177 14.54 -5.04 -4.60
C LEU A 177 13.84 -6.36 -4.89
N ASP A 178 12.74 -6.61 -4.18
CA ASP A 178 11.76 -7.64 -4.53
C ASP A 178 10.64 -6.99 -5.34
N ILE A 179 10.44 -7.49 -6.54
CA ILE A 179 9.38 -7.05 -7.44
C ILE A 179 8.26 -8.08 -7.38
N ASN A 180 7.06 -7.63 -7.02
CA ASN A 180 5.89 -8.43 -6.71
C ASN A 180 5.95 -9.12 -5.33
N TYR A 181 4.79 -9.24 -4.69
CA TYR A 181 4.62 -9.79 -3.33
C TYR A 181 4.45 -11.32 -3.29
N SER A 182 4.05 -11.92 -4.42
CA SER A 182 3.79 -13.35 -4.50
C SER A 182 5.09 -14.13 -4.66
N ASN A 183 5.28 -15.15 -3.82
CA ASN A 183 6.45 -16.04 -3.91
C ASN A 183 6.58 -16.76 -5.27
N GLN A 184 5.48 -16.88 -6.02
CA GLN A 184 5.47 -17.54 -7.33
C GLN A 184 5.90 -16.63 -8.48
N SER A 185 5.75 -15.32 -8.33
CA SER A 185 5.99 -14.32 -9.37
C SER A 185 6.98 -13.23 -8.99
N THR A 186 7.51 -13.27 -7.76
CA THR A 186 8.56 -12.32 -7.34
C THR A 186 9.88 -12.63 -8.02
N TYR A 187 10.63 -11.58 -8.33
CA TYR A 187 12.02 -11.67 -8.72
C TYR A 187 12.82 -10.57 -8.04
N LYS A 188 14.14 -10.77 -7.95
CA LYS A 188 15.04 -9.88 -7.22
C LYS A 188 15.93 -9.09 -8.17
N ILE A 189 16.18 -7.84 -7.80
CA ILE A 189 17.20 -7.00 -8.41
C ILE A 189 18.22 -6.65 -7.33
N GLY A 190 19.43 -7.17 -7.44
CA GLY A 190 20.53 -6.88 -6.51
C GLY A 190 20.97 -5.42 -6.59
N LEU A 191 21.30 -4.85 -5.44
CA LEU A 191 21.84 -3.50 -5.30
C LEU A 191 23.27 -3.56 -4.74
N ILE A 192 24.14 -2.71 -5.28
CA ILE A 192 25.56 -2.64 -4.84
C ILE A 192 25.68 -2.01 -3.46
N GLN A 193 24.75 -1.12 -3.10
CA GLN A 193 24.77 -0.36 -1.85
C GLN A 193 23.34 -0.20 -1.29
N PRO A 194 23.19 0.12 0.02
CA PRO A 194 21.90 0.39 0.60
C PRO A 194 21.26 1.61 -0.04
N ILE A 195 19.92 1.61 -0.06
CA ILE A 195 19.12 2.76 -0.43
C ILE A 195 18.18 3.13 0.71
N ASP A 196 17.84 4.41 0.79
CA ASP A 196 16.83 4.93 1.69
C ASP A 196 15.46 5.10 0.98
N THR A 197 14.49 5.59 1.72
CA THR A 197 13.14 5.80 1.21
C THR A 197 13.09 6.84 0.10
N LEU A 198 13.93 7.88 0.16
CA LEU A 198 14.01 8.91 -0.87
C LEU A 198 14.55 8.34 -2.18
N ARG A 199 15.54 7.46 -2.08
CA ARG A 199 16.11 6.81 -3.25
C ARG A 199 15.13 5.83 -3.89
N LEU A 200 14.40 5.06 -3.09
CA LEU A 200 13.35 4.18 -3.62
C LEU A 200 12.23 4.99 -4.28
N GLU A 201 11.83 6.11 -3.70
CA GLU A 201 10.86 7.03 -4.31
C GLU A 201 11.34 7.51 -5.67
N ALA A 202 12.58 7.99 -5.75
CA ALA A 202 13.17 8.48 -7.01
C ALA A 202 13.24 7.39 -8.10
N ILE A 203 13.50 6.13 -7.73
CA ILE A 203 13.46 4.99 -8.66
C ILE A 203 12.05 4.75 -9.21
N LEU A 204 11.02 4.98 -8.41
CA LEU A 204 9.62 4.69 -8.76
C LEU A 204 8.88 5.90 -9.36
N ASP A 205 9.46 7.11 -9.31
CA ASP A 205 8.88 8.31 -9.93
C ASP A 205 9.09 8.31 -11.45
N THR A 206 8.08 7.92 -12.19
CA THR A 206 8.09 7.87 -13.66
C THR A 206 8.28 9.24 -14.35
N LYS A 207 8.30 10.33 -13.59
CA LYS A 207 8.57 11.69 -14.08
C LYS A 207 10.03 12.12 -13.90
N GLN A 208 10.86 11.27 -13.30
CA GLN A 208 12.31 11.46 -13.21
C GLN A 208 13.04 10.65 -14.28
N GLU A 209 14.35 10.90 -14.41
CA GLU A 209 15.19 10.13 -15.31
C GLU A 209 15.22 8.65 -14.91
N CYS A 210 15.10 7.78 -15.90
CA CYS A 210 15.09 6.34 -15.69
C CYS A 210 16.45 5.83 -15.19
N TRP A 211 16.41 4.88 -14.29
CA TRP A 211 17.60 4.17 -13.80
C TRP A 211 17.98 3.04 -14.76
N PHE A 212 19.24 3.01 -15.15
CA PHE A 212 19.75 1.97 -16.03
C PHE A 212 20.39 0.83 -15.23
N LEU A 213 19.99 -0.41 -15.53
CA LEU A 213 20.78 -1.57 -15.16
C LEU A 213 22.00 -1.61 -16.10
N LYS A 214 23.21 -1.57 -15.55
CA LYS A 214 24.41 -1.76 -16.35
C LYS A 214 24.54 -3.24 -16.70
N ALA A 215 24.61 -3.56 -18.00
CA ALA A 215 25.08 -4.86 -18.42
C ALA A 215 26.55 -5.03 -18.00
N ASN A 216 26.89 -6.14 -17.39
CA ASN A 216 28.27 -6.51 -17.07
C ASN A 216 29.01 -6.92 -18.35
#